data_6b9b20a2458b92654ee7a7a1f861bde2
#
_entry.id   6b9b20a2458b92654ee7a7a1f861bde2
#
_cell.length_a   1.000
_cell.length_b   1.000
_cell.length_c   1.000
_cell.angle_alpha   90.00
_cell.angle_beta   90.00
_cell.angle_gamma   90.00
#
_symmetry.space_group_name_H-M   'P 1'
#
loop_
_entity.id
_entity.type
_entity.pdbx_description
1 polymer ?
#
loop_
_entity_poly.entity_id
_entity_poly.type
_entity_poly.pdbx_seq_one_letter_code
_entity_poly.pdbx_strand_id
1 'polypeptide(L)'
;MPKKISHVSAADHDIVTVAVAAAEAHTSGEIVTVVAAQSNDYDDVALVWASVIAFIAMSAIALFPEFYRGLYDRLTGGWGYELTANQWLGTVIAVGVLKWIATWLILLWRPLRLALTPRAIKAQRVRARAVDLFKVGTEAKTLGRTGVLLYLSLKEHRADIVADEAIAAKVSADVWGDAMAALIERVRAGQPGAGMAAAVTQMGAVLAEHFPRGSENPNELPDRLIEI
;
A
#
# COMPACT_ATOMS: atom_id res chain seq x y z
N MET A 1 -15.92 -3.66 -15.68
CA MET A 1 -14.58 -3.23 -15.20
C MET A 1 -14.80 -2.32 -14.01
N PRO A 2 -14.20 -2.57 -12.84
CA PRO A 2 -14.34 -1.66 -11.71
C PRO A 2 -13.75 -0.30 -12.07
N LYS A 3 -14.48 0.76 -11.76
CA LYS A 3 -14.08 2.15 -12.00
C LYS A 3 -12.79 2.41 -11.20
N LYS A 4 -11.74 2.84 -11.90
CA LYS A 4 -10.44 3.14 -11.28
C LYS A 4 -10.62 4.38 -10.41
N ILE A 5 -10.76 4.18 -9.09
CA ILE A 5 -10.89 5.27 -8.12
C ILE A 5 -9.50 5.87 -7.96
N SER A 6 -9.32 7.10 -8.41
CA SER A 6 -8.07 7.84 -8.26
C SER A 6 -8.22 9.05 -7.34
N HIS A 7 -9.43 9.44 -7.02
CA HIS A 7 -9.75 10.59 -6.18
C HIS A 7 -11.01 10.34 -5.37
N VAL A 8 -11.08 10.96 -4.21
CA VAL A 8 -12.26 11.04 -3.36
C VAL A 8 -13.02 12.32 -3.76
N SER A 9 -14.32 12.22 -3.92
CA SER A 9 -15.15 13.38 -4.30
C SER A 9 -15.41 14.30 -3.10
N ALA A 10 -15.80 15.55 -3.34
CA ALA A 10 -16.24 16.46 -2.27
C ALA A 10 -17.41 15.85 -1.45
N ALA A 11 -18.33 15.16 -2.10
CA ALA A 11 -19.41 14.46 -1.42
C ALA A 11 -18.92 13.33 -0.50
N ASP A 12 -17.85 12.63 -0.88
CA ASP A 12 -17.24 11.63 0.00
C ASP A 12 -16.60 12.28 1.23
N HIS A 13 -15.97 13.46 1.08
CA HIS A 13 -15.44 14.22 2.21
C HIS A 13 -16.55 14.62 3.20
N ASP A 14 -17.67 15.13 2.70
CA ASP A 14 -18.82 15.53 3.53
C ASP A 14 -19.41 14.33 4.29
N ILE A 15 -19.60 13.19 3.61
CA ILE A 15 -20.14 11.97 4.21
C ILE A 15 -19.22 11.47 5.33
N VAL A 16 -17.90 11.46 5.13
CA VAL A 16 -16.95 11.01 6.15
C VAL A 16 -16.92 11.99 7.32
N THR A 17 -16.87 13.29 7.07
CA THR A 17 -16.87 14.34 8.11
C THR A 17 -18.10 14.23 9.01
N VAL A 18 -19.28 14.06 8.41
CA VAL A 18 -20.53 13.87 9.18
C VAL A 18 -20.48 12.58 10.01
N ALA A 19 -19.93 11.50 9.46
CA ALA A 19 -19.80 10.24 10.18
C ALA A 19 -18.83 10.32 11.38
N VAL A 20 -17.70 11.06 11.22
CA VAL A 20 -16.73 11.28 12.31
C VAL A 20 -17.40 12.10 13.42
N ALA A 21 -17.99 13.25 13.10
CA ALA A 21 -18.68 14.09 14.09
C ALA A 21 -19.79 13.34 14.84
N ALA A 22 -20.56 12.49 14.13
CA ALA A 22 -21.62 11.68 14.74
C ALA A 22 -21.04 10.59 15.68
N ALA A 23 -19.91 9.98 15.33
CA ALA A 23 -19.25 8.97 16.17
C ALA A 23 -18.68 9.61 17.44
N GLU A 24 -17.96 10.72 17.32
CA GLU A 24 -17.33 11.45 18.43
C GLU A 24 -18.34 12.12 19.38
N ALA A 25 -19.57 12.33 18.93
CA ALA A 25 -20.64 12.78 19.81
C ALA A 25 -20.93 11.83 20.99
N HIS A 26 -20.53 10.57 20.90
CA HIS A 26 -20.84 9.53 21.89
C HIS A 26 -19.61 8.95 22.60
N THR A 27 -18.40 9.32 22.19
CA THR A 27 -17.14 8.81 22.76
C THR A 27 -16.18 9.95 23.11
N SER A 28 -15.24 9.65 24.00
CA SER A 28 -14.07 10.49 24.25
C SER A 28 -12.89 10.11 23.33
N GLY A 29 -13.07 9.13 22.44
CA GLY A 29 -12.07 8.77 21.44
C GLY A 29 -12.14 9.71 20.24
N GLU A 30 -10.99 10.10 19.72
CA GLU A 30 -10.83 10.96 18.54
C GLU A 30 -10.54 10.11 17.31
N ILE A 31 -11.27 10.31 16.22
CA ILE A 31 -11.17 9.50 14.99
C ILE A 31 -10.62 10.35 13.85
N VAL A 32 -9.38 10.07 13.45
CA VAL A 32 -8.77 10.69 12.27
C VAL A 32 -8.95 9.81 11.05
N THR A 33 -9.41 10.38 9.96
CA THR A 33 -9.58 9.68 8.70
C THR A 33 -8.61 10.21 7.65
N VAL A 34 -7.83 9.30 7.06
CA VAL A 34 -6.87 9.63 6.02
C VAL A 34 -7.05 8.73 4.81
N VAL A 35 -7.11 9.34 3.63
CA VAL A 35 -7.09 8.63 2.35
C VAL A 35 -5.85 9.03 1.55
N ALA A 36 -5.16 8.04 1.02
CA ALA A 36 -4.00 8.23 0.16
C ALA A 36 -4.26 7.63 -1.22
N ALA A 37 -3.78 8.30 -2.26
CA ALA A 37 -3.81 7.70 -3.59
C ALA A 37 -2.96 6.43 -3.64
N GLN A 38 -1.82 6.42 -2.95
CA GLN A 38 -0.87 5.31 -2.87
C GLN A 38 0.03 5.47 -1.64
N SER A 39 0.38 4.37 -0.97
CA SER A 39 1.19 4.42 0.25
C SER A 39 2.71 4.49 -0.01
N ASN A 40 3.18 3.94 -1.14
CA ASN A 40 4.60 3.89 -1.47
C ASN A 40 4.81 3.76 -2.98
N ASP A 41 5.94 4.23 -3.52
CA ASP A 41 6.26 4.14 -4.96
C ASP A 41 6.78 2.76 -5.39
N TYR A 42 7.22 1.91 -4.47
CA TYR A 42 7.73 0.54 -4.72
C TYR A 42 8.91 0.48 -5.69
N ASP A 43 9.79 1.48 -5.70
CA ASP A 43 10.95 1.53 -6.60
C ASP A 43 11.95 0.40 -6.30
N ASP A 44 12.09 0.03 -5.04
CA ASP A 44 12.87 -1.12 -4.58
C ASP A 44 12.39 -2.45 -5.19
N VAL A 45 11.09 -2.62 -5.37
CA VAL A 45 10.51 -3.82 -6.01
C VAL A 45 10.92 -3.91 -7.49
N ALA A 46 10.99 -2.77 -8.20
CA ALA A 46 11.46 -2.75 -9.59
C ALA A 46 12.91 -3.20 -9.69
N LEU A 47 13.79 -2.74 -8.77
CA LEU A 47 15.21 -3.13 -8.74
C LEU A 47 15.38 -4.62 -8.42
N VAL A 48 14.60 -5.14 -7.46
CA VAL A 48 14.63 -6.57 -7.12
C VAL A 48 14.23 -7.42 -8.32
N TRP A 49 13.11 -7.11 -9.00
CA TRP A 49 12.69 -7.86 -10.19
C TRP A 49 13.70 -7.78 -11.33
N ALA A 50 14.28 -6.58 -11.58
CA ALA A 50 15.32 -6.42 -12.60
C ALA A 50 16.53 -7.31 -12.31
N SER A 51 16.96 -7.37 -11.05
CA SER A 51 18.08 -8.22 -10.62
C SER A 51 17.75 -9.70 -10.77
N VAL A 52 16.58 -10.14 -10.32
CA VAL A 52 16.15 -11.54 -10.43
C VAL A 52 16.10 -11.99 -11.90
N ILE A 53 15.50 -11.18 -12.79
CA ILE A 53 15.42 -11.50 -14.23
C ILE A 53 16.81 -11.56 -14.87
N ALA A 54 17.71 -10.63 -14.51
CA ALA A 54 19.09 -10.64 -15.02
C ALA A 54 19.84 -11.90 -14.57
N PHE A 55 19.75 -12.28 -13.29
CA PHE A 55 20.38 -13.49 -12.76
C PHE A 55 19.80 -14.76 -13.40
N ILE A 56 18.51 -14.83 -13.58
CA ILE A 56 17.86 -15.97 -14.28
C ILE A 56 18.41 -16.08 -15.72
N ALA A 57 18.48 -14.95 -16.44
CA ALA A 57 18.98 -14.95 -17.82
C ALA A 57 20.46 -15.40 -17.90
N MET A 58 21.33 -14.87 -17.02
CA MET A 58 22.75 -15.28 -16.97
C MET A 58 22.90 -16.75 -16.59
N SER A 59 22.12 -17.22 -15.60
CA SER A 59 22.13 -18.62 -15.19
C SER A 59 21.65 -19.55 -16.29
N ALA A 60 20.61 -19.19 -17.04
CA ALA A 60 20.12 -19.97 -18.17
C ALA A 60 21.21 -20.11 -19.27
N ILE A 61 21.92 -19.05 -19.59
CA ILE A 61 23.02 -19.10 -20.57
C ILE A 61 24.18 -19.97 -20.06
N ALA A 62 24.48 -19.88 -18.76
CA ALA A 62 25.57 -20.67 -18.15
C ALA A 62 25.22 -22.17 -18.09
N LEU A 63 23.96 -22.54 -17.83
CA LEU A 63 23.51 -23.93 -17.71
C LEU A 63 23.26 -24.58 -19.07
N PHE A 64 22.92 -23.82 -20.11
CA PHE A 64 22.61 -24.33 -21.45
C PHE A 64 23.47 -23.67 -22.54
N PRO A 65 24.82 -23.72 -22.43
CA PRO A 65 25.72 -22.96 -23.30
C PRO A 65 25.58 -23.33 -24.78
N GLU A 66 25.41 -24.64 -25.09
CA GLU A 66 25.30 -25.12 -26.48
C GLU A 66 24.04 -24.60 -27.17
N PHE A 67 22.93 -24.50 -26.44
CA PHE A 67 21.69 -23.92 -26.96
C PHE A 67 21.88 -22.47 -27.32
N TYR A 68 22.47 -21.68 -26.42
CA TYR A 68 22.64 -20.24 -26.64
C TYR A 68 23.74 -19.91 -27.66
N ARG A 69 24.78 -20.75 -27.79
CA ARG A 69 25.75 -20.67 -28.90
C ARG A 69 25.08 -20.90 -30.25
N GLY A 70 24.31 -21.95 -30.37
CA GLY A 70 23.54 -22.23 -31.59
C GLY A 70 22.52 -21.14 -31.94
N LEU A 71 21.92 -20.50 -30.94
CA LEU A 71 21.05 -19.35 -31.16
C LEU A 71 21.86 -18.13 -31.65
N TYR A 72 23.01 -17.85 -31.04
CA TYR A 72 23.93 -16.78 -31.46
C TYR A 72 24.36 -16.96 -32.91
N ASP A 73 24.80 -18.17 -33.30
CA ASP A 73 25.24 -18.48 -34.66
C ASP A 73 24.10 -18.27 -35.68
N ARG A 74 22.86 -18.66 -35.33
CA ARG A 74 21.70 -18.41 -36.19
C ARG A 74 21.40 -16.93 -36.37
N LEU A 75 21.56 -16.12 -35.33
CA LEU A 75 21.28 -14.67 -35.37
C LEU A 75 22.40 -13.90 -36.11
N THR A 76 23.62 -14.38 -36.03
CA THR A 76 24.79 -13.76 -36.75
C THR A 76 25.02 -14.32 -38.15
N GLY A 77 24.15 -15.22 -38.60
CA GLY A 77 24.22 -15.79 -39.96
C GLY A 77 25.33 -16.84 -40.14
N GLY A 78 25.82 -17.45 -39.07
CA GLY A 78 26.89 -18.46 -39.12
C GLY A 78 28.29 -17.90 -39.42
N TRP A 79 28.46 -16.61 -39.49
CA TRP A 79 29.74 -15.91 -39.66
C TRP A 79 30.46 -15.75 -38.32
N GLY A 80 30.00 -16.45 -37.29
CA GLY A 80 30.55 -16.37 -35.94
C GLY A 80 31.94 -16.98 -35.87
N TYR A 81 32.95 -16.18 -35.58
CA TYR A 81 34.20 -16.66 -35.01
C TYR A 81 33.90 -17.50 -33.78
N GLU A 82 34.62 -18.61 -33.57
CA GLU A 82 34.57 -19.29 -32.28
C GLU A 82 34.86 -18.29 -31.17
N LEU A 83 33.84 -17.97 -30.37
CA LEU A 83 33.98 -17.03 -29.26
C LEU A 83 34.95 -17.60 -28.24
N THR A 84 35.98 -16.85 -27.91
CA THR A 84 36.89 -17.18 -26.81
C THR A 84 36.12 -17.18 -25.49
N ALA A 85 36.62 -17.87 -24.46
CA ALA A 85 35.98 -17.93 -23.15
C ALA A 85 35.66 -16.51 -22.56
N ASN A 86 36.60 -15.56 -22.78
CA ASN A 86 36.41 -14.19 -22.31
C ASN A 86 35.30 -13.44 -23.08
N GLN A 87 35.24 -13.64 -24.40
CA GLN A 87 34.16 -13.05 -25.22
C GLN A 87 32.79 -13.64 -24.86
N TRP A 88 32.74 -14.97 -24.60
CA TRP A 88 31.53 -15.63 -24.14
C TRP A 88 31.07 -15.08 -22.79
N LEU A 89 32.00 -14.96 -21.83
CA LEU A 89 31.69 -14.34 -20.52
C LEU A 89 31.20 -12.90 -20.67
N GLY A 90 31.84 -12.11 -21.53
CA GLY A 90 31.41 -10.75 -21.85
C GLY A 90 29.98 -10.70 -22.40
N THR A 91 29.63 -11.67 -23.29
CA THR A 91 28.27 -11.79 -23.85
C THR A 91 27.27 -12.11 -22.78
N VAL A 92 27.55 -13.04 -21.85
CA VAL A 92 26.67 -13.38 -20.73
C VAL A 92 26.40 -12.16 -19.85
N ILE A 93 27.46 -11.42 -19.51
CA ILE A 93 27.34 -10.19 -18.70
C ILE A 93 26.53 -9.13 -19.44
N ALA A 94 26.81 -8.90 -20.73
CA ALA A 94 26.11 -7.93 -21.55
C ALA A 94 24.60 -8.23 -21.63
N VAL A 95 24.24 -9.51 -21.83
CA VAL A 95 22.84 -9.95 -21.82
C VAL A 95 22.22 -9.72 -20.44
N GLY A 96 22.92 -10.01 -19.35
CA GLY A 96 22.46 -9.77 -17.99
C GLY A 96 22.17 -8.28 -17.75
N VAL A 97 23.10 -7.41 -18.09
CA VAL A 97 22.95 -5.95 -17.98
C VAL A 97 21.80 -5.44 -18.85
N LEU A 98 21.70 -5.90 -20.08
CA LEU A 98 20.62 -5.51 -20.99
C LEU A 98 19.25 -5.94 -20.46
N LYS A 99 19.13 -7.16 -19.94
CA LYS A 99 17.91 -7.65 -19.32
C LYS A 99 17.55 -6.87 -18.06
N TRP A 100 18.53 -6.52 -17.25
CA TRP A 100 18.34 -5.70 -16.07
C TRP A 100 17.77 -4.32 -16.43
N ILE A 101 18.42 -3.62 -17.36
CA ILE A 101 17.97 -2.31 -17.84
C ILE A 101 16.57 -2.40 -18.44
N ALA A 102 16.34 -3.37 -19.33
CA ALA A 102 15.05 -3.53 -19.98
C ALA A 102 13.92 -3.80 -18.97
N THR A 103 14.15 -4.68 -17.99
CA THR A 103 13.17 -4.98 -16.94
C THR A 103 12.90 -3.76 -16.07
N TRP A 104 13.96 -3.04 -15.67
CA TRP A 104 13.82 -1.81 -14.90
C TRP A 104 13.00 -0.76 -15.66
N LEU A 105 13.29 -0.52 -16.94
CA LEU A 105 12.53 0.41 -17.79
C LEU A 105 11.05 0.01 -17.92
N ILE A 106 10.77 -1.27 -18.11
CA ILE A 106 9.39 -1.77 -18.15
C ILE A 106 8.66 -1.50 -16.81
N LEU A 107 9.35 -1.69 -15.68
CA LEU A 107 8.80 -1.49 -14.35
C LEU A 107 8.76 -0.02 -13.89
N LEU A 108 9.24 0.93 -14.71
CA LEU A 108 8.89 2.35 -14.53
C LEU A 108 7.39 2.59 -14.72
N TRP A 109 6.71 1.69 -15.41
CA TRP A 109 5.25 1.73 -15.52
C TRP A 109 4.61 1.31 -14.18
N ARG A 110 4.20 2.32 -13.41
CA ARG A 110 3.67 2.17 -12.03
C ARG A 110 2.58 1.10 -11.87
N PRO A 111 1.55 0.99 -12.78
CA PRO A 111 0.52 -0.04 -12.62
C PRO A 111 1.05 -1.47 -12.67
N LEU A 112 2.01 -1.75 -13.55
CA LEU A 112 2.63 -3.07 -13.66
C LEU A 112 3.47 -3.39 -12.43
N ARG A 113 4.28 -2.43 -11.97
CA ARG A 113 5.07 -2.55 -10.75
C ARG A 113 4.19 -2.86 -9.54
N LEU A 114 3.10 -2.12 -9.37
CA LEU A 114 2.14 -2.39 -8.30
C LEU A 114 1.49 -3.78 -8.43
N ALA A 115 1.14 -4.20 -9.64
CA ALA A 115 0.57 -5.54 -9.88
C ALA A 115 1.54 -6.65 -9.47
N LEU A 116 2.83 -6.50 -9.79
CA LEU A 116 3.89 -7.46 -9.48
C LEU A 116 4.37 -7.40 -8.02
N THR A 117 3.95 -6.41 -7.24
CA THR A 117 4.29 -6.31 -5.82
C THR A 117 3.50 -7.33 -5.00
N PRO A 118 4.17 -8.21 -4.22
CA PRO A 118 3.52 -9.19 -3.36
C PRO A 118 2.55 -8.55 -2.37
N ARG A 119 1.46 -9.25 -2.08
CA ARG A 119 0.42 -8.76 -1.16
C ARG A 119 0.94 -8.45 0.24
N ALA A 120 1.91 -9.24 0.73
CA ALA A 120 2.54 -9.02 2.04
C ALA A 120 3.31 -7.69 2.09
N ILE A 121 4.07 -7.37 1.03
CA ILE A 121 4.83 -6.11 0.95
C ILE A 121 3.86 -4.91 0.92
N LYS A 122 2.76 -5.01 0.14
CA LYS A 122 1.73 -3.95 0.15
C LYS A 122 1.15 -3.75 1.54
N ALA A 123 0.81 -4.84 2.25
CA ALA A 123 0.28 -4.75 3.61
C ALA A 123 1.26 -4.05 4.56
N GLN A 124 2.53 -4.46 4.52
CA GLN A 124 3.58 -3.87 5.35
C GLN A 124 3.77 -2.37 5.07
N ARG A 125 3.77 -1.96 3.79
CA ARG A 125 3.96 -0.54 3.41
C ARG A 125 2.76 0.32 3.81
N VAL A 126 1.54 -0.20 3.62
CA VAL A 126 0.31 0.48 4.05
C VAL A 126 0.32 0.66 5.57
N ARG A 127 0.62 -0.40 6.32
CA ARG A 127 0.73 -0.35 7.79
C ARG A 127 1.81 0.63 8.25
N ALA A 128 3.01 0.58 7.66
CA ALA A 128 4.09 1.51 8.00
C ALA A 128 3.66 2.97 7.78
N ARG A 129 3.04 3.26 6.62
CA ARG A 129 2.56 4.61 6.31
C ARG A 129 1.48 5.08 7.29
N ALA A 130 0.53 4.19 7.65
CA ALA A 130 -0.50 4.49 8.65
C ALA A 130 0.12 4.83 10.02
N VAL A 131 1.10 4.04 10.47
CA VAL A 131 1.80 4.28 11.75
C VAL A 131 2.58 5.59 11.72
N ASP A 132 3.28 5.92 10.62
CA ASP A 132 4.01 7.18 10.51
C ASP A 132 3.07 8.38 10.57
N LEU A 133 1.94 8.31 9.88
CA LEU A 133 0.93 9.37 9.92
C LEU A 133 0.29 9.52 11.29
N PHE A 134 0.03 8.41 11.96
CA PHE A 134 -0.51 8.39 13.31
C PHE A 134 0.42 9.10 14.29
N LYS A 135 1.70 8.77 14.30
CA LYS A 135 2.71 9.40 15.17
C LYS A 135 2.81 10.90 14.96
N VAL A 136 2.75 11.36 13.72
CA VAL A 136 2.88 12.79 13.40
C VAL A 136 1.58 13.56 13.65
N GLY A 137 0.44 12.94 13.38
CA GLY A 137 -0.86 13.61 13.33
C GLY A 137 -1.70 13.48 14.60
N THR A 138 -1.62 12.36 15.29
CA THR A 138 -2.58 11.97 16.33
C THR A 138 -1.92 11.79 17.69
N GLU A 139 -0.85 11.00 17.78
CA GLU A 139 -0.23 10.61 19.05
C GLU A 139 0.24 11.79 19.92
N ALA A 140 0.67 12.89 19.28
CA ALA A 140 1.20 14.06 19.98
C ALA A 140 0.13 15.09 20.38
N LYS A 141 -1.14 14.89 20.01
CA LYS A 141 -2.18 15.95 20.10
C LYS A 141 -3.37 15.57 20.98
N THR A 142 -3.54 14.30 21.36
CA THR A 142 -4.65 13.88 22.20
C THR A 142 -4.23 13.84 23.67
N LEU A 143 -4.89 14.63 24.51
CA LEU A 143 -4.64 14.70 25.98
C LEU A 143 -4.88 13.36 26.68
N GLY A 144 -5.85 12.58 26.18
CA GLY A 144 -6.24 11.29 26.74
C GLY A 144 -5.53 10.08 26.14
N ARG A 145 -4.68 10.23 25.12
CA ARG A 145 -4.14 9.15 24.30
C ARG A 145 -5.23 8.19 23.80
N THR A 146 -6.33 8.75 23.33
CA THR A 146 -7.51 8.05 22.83
C THR A 146 -7.76 8.28 21.35
N GLY A 147 -6.69 8.52 20.59
CA GLY A 147 -6.76 8.72 19.15
C GLY A 147 -6.80 7.40 18.37
N VAL A 148 -7.58 7.36 17.29
CA VAL A 148 -7.61 6.27 16.32
C VAL A 148 -7.50 6.84 14.91
N LEU A 149 -6.59 6.29 14.11
CA LEU A 149 -6.46 6.63 12.69
C LEU A 149 -7.08 5.52 11.84
N LEU A 150 -8.01 5.88 10.95
CA LEU A 150 -8.44 5.05 9.83
C LEU A 150 -7.70 5.49 8.56
N TYR A 151 -6.84 4.67 8.05
CA TYR A 151 -6.05 4.93 6.85
C TYR A 151 -6.53 4.07 5.68
N LEU A 152 -6.82 4.69 4.54
CA LEU A 152 -7.21 4.01 3.29
C LEU A 152 -6.22 4.32 2.16
N SER A 153 -5.65 3.30 1.55
CA SER A 153 -4.85 3.42 0.33
C SER A 153 -5.62 2.90 -0.88
N LEU A 154 -5.90 3.80 -1.82
CA LEU A 154 -6.81 3.52 -2.95
C LEU A 154 -6.19 2.54 -3.96
N LYS A 155 -4.93 2.74 -4.37
CA LYS A 155 -4.29 1.91 -5.40
C LYS A 155 -3.92 0.52 -4.89
N GLU A 156 -3.54 0.40 -3.62
CA GLU A 156 -3.27 -0.88 -2.98
C GLU A 156 -4.57 -1.64 -2.63
N HIS A 157 -5.72 -0.97 -2.66
CA HIS A 157 -7.00 -1.49 -2.17
C HIS A 157 -6.87 -2.06 -0.76
N ARG A 158 -6.25 -1.29 0.13
CA ARG A 158 -5.98 -1.66 1.50
C ARG A 158 -6.27 -0.51 2.46
N ALA A 159 -6.69 -0.90 3.65
CA ALA A 159 -6.83 0.02 4.75
C ALA A 159 -6.17 -0.55 6.00
N ASP A 160 -5.89 0.31 6.94
CA ASP A 160 -5.36 -0.04 8.25
C ASP A 160 -5.95 0.86 9.33
N ILE A 161 -6.07 0.33 10.55
CA ILE A 161 -6.48 1.07 11.74
C ILE A 161 -5.29 1.09 12.69
N VAL A 162 -4.91 2.28 13.13
CA VAL A 162 -3.87 2.49 14.14
C VAL A 162 -4.51 3.22 15.31
N ALA A 163 -4.39 2.66 16.50
CA ALA A 163 -4.96 3.21 17.71
C ALA A 163 -3.87 3.50 18.74
N ASP A 164 -4.12 4.49 19.58
CA ASP A 164 -3.30 4.80 20.75
C ASP A 164 -3.24 3.63 21.74
N GLU A 165 -2.20 3.62 22.56
CA GLU A 165 -1.95 2.58 23.55
C GLU A 165 -3.12 2.36 24.50
N ALA A 166 -3.79 3.43 24.95
CA ALA A 166 -4.95 3.33 25.83
C ALA A 166 -6.12 2.58 25.19
N ILE A 167 -6.30 2.73 23.87
CA ILE A 167 -7.34 2.00 23.12
C ILE A 167 -6.88 0.58 22.84
N ALA A 168 -5.64 0.39 22.39
CA ALA A 168 -5.08 -0.93 22.10
C ALA A 168 -5.06 -1.86 23.32
N ALA A 169 -4.93 -1.30 24.53
CA ALA A 169 -4.99 -2.05 25.79
C ALA A 169 -6.40 -2.59 26.12
N LYS A 170 -7.46 -1.94 25.65
CA LYS A 170 -8.84 -2.32 25.95
C LYS A 170 -9.56 -3.00 24.78
N VAL A 171 -9.20 -2.63 23.56
CA VAL A 171 -9.85 -3.10 22.33
C VAL A 171 -8.85 -3.94 21.53
N SER A 172 -9.13 -5.24 21.41
CA SER A 172 -8.27 -6.12 20.60
C SER A 172 -8.36 -5.78 19.10
N ALA A 173 -7.31 -6.09 18.35
CA ALA A 173 -7.27 -5.83 16.91
C ALA A 173 -8.40 -6.53 16.13
N ASP A 174 -8.91 -7.65 16.62
CA ASP A 174 -9.96 -8.42 15.96
C ASP A 174 -11.32 -7.71 15.98
N VAL A 175 -11.55 -6.85 16.98
CA VAL A 175 -12.80 -6.06 17.10
C VAL A 175 -12.98 -5.09 15.92
N TRP A 176 -11.87 -4.66 15.31
CA TRP A 176 -11.90 -3.80 14.11
C TRP A 176 -12.26 -4.55 12.83
N GLY A 177 -12.40 -5.88 12.89
CA GLY A 177 -12.64 -6.73 11.72
C GLY A 177 -13.89 -6.35 10.94
N ASP A 178 -14.99 -6.08 11.63
CA ASP A 178 -16.27 -5.70 11.00
C ASP A 178 -16.19 -4.32 10.35
N ALA A 179 -15.54 -3.35 11.00
CA ALA A 179 -15.29 -2.03 10.43
C ALA A 179 -14.45 -2.12 9.14
N MET A 180 -13.41 -2.94 9.14
CA MET A 180 -12.57 -3.17 7.98
C MET A 180 -13.31 -3.91 6.86
N ALA A 181 -14.16 -4.88 7.18
CA ALA A 181 -14.97 -5.59 6.20
C ALA A 181 -15.97 -4.63 5.50
N ALA A 182 -16.68 -3.81 6.28
CA ALA A 182 -17.61 -2.80 5.76
C ALA A 182 -16.93 -1.78 4.84
N LEU A 183 -15.71 -1.32 5.21
CA LEU A 183 -14.90 -0.45 4.38
C LEU A 183 -14.54 -1.11 3.05
N ILE A 184 -13.94 -2.30 3.09
CA ILE A 184 -13.40 -2.98 1.91
C ILE A 184 -14.53 -3.33 0.92
N GLU A 185 -15.67 -3.77 1.39
CA GLU A 185 -16.82 -4.08 0.54
C GLU A 185 -17.23 -2.86 -0.30
N ARG A 186 -17.39 -1.69 0.32
CA ARG A 186 -17.81 -0.47 -0.37
C ARG A 186 -16.72 0.13 -1.24
N VAL A 187 -15.47 0.05 -0.82
CA VAL A 187 -14.33 0.47 -1.66
C VAL A 187 -14.26 -0.37 -2.95
N ARG A 188 -14.49 -1.67 -2.87
CA ARG A 188 -14.57 -2.54 -4.05
C ARG A 188 -15.74 -2.19 -4.98
N ALA A 189 -16.85 -1.72 -4.41
CA ALA A 189 -18.01 -1.22 -5.16
C ALA A 189 -17.78 0.18 -5.77
N GLY A 190 -16.62 0.80 -5.54
CA GLY A 190 -16.32 2.12 -6.07
C GLY A 190 -16.82 3.28 -5.22
N GLN A 191 -17.09 3.05 -3.94
CA GLN A 191 -17.67 4.00 -2.99
C GLN A 191 -16.76 4.20 -1.77
N PRO A 192 -15.57 4.83 -1.92
CA PRO A 192 -14.60 4.93 -0.83
C PRO A 192 -15.11 5.76 0.35
N GLY A 193 -15.77 6.89 0.11
CA GLY A 193 -16.32 7.74 1.17
C GLY A 193 -17.41 7.02 1.99
N ALA A 194 -18.35 6.36 1.32
CA ALA A 194 -19.37 5.56 2.00
C ALA A 194 -18.76 4.38 2.77
N GLY A 195 -17.65 3.81 2.27
CA GLY A 195 -16.88 2.77 2.96
C GLY A 195 -16.22 3.28 4.22
N MET A 196 -15.55 4.41 4.14
CA MET A 196 -14.91 5.04 5.30
C MET A 196 -15.96 5.46 6.35
N ALA A 197 -17.07 6.07 5.93
CA ALA A 197 -18.15 6.45 6.84
C ALA A 197 -18.76 5.24 7.58
N ALA A 198 -18.96 4.12 6.88
CA ALA A 198 -19.45 2.89 7.51
C ALA A 198 -18.44 2.33 8.53
N ALA A 199 -17.14 2.36 8.21
CA ALA A 199 -16.10 1.94 9.14
C ALA A 199 -16.05 2.86 10.36
N VAL A 200 -16.09 4.18 10.17
CA VAL A 200 -16.13 5.18 11.25
C VAL A 200 -17.32 4.96 12.17
N THR A 201 -18.51 4.70 11.62
CA THR A 201 -19.72 4.41 12.43
C THR A 201 -19.50 3.21 13.34
N GLN A 202 -18.91 2.13 12.84
CA GLN A 202 -18.64 0.94 13.64
C GLN A 202 -17.50 1.17 14.64
N MET A 203 -16.45 1.89 14.25
CA MET A 203 -15.39 2.31 15.17
C MET A 203 -15.95 3.16 16.31
N GLY A 204 -16.84 4.11 16.01
CA GLY A 204 -17.51 4.95 16.98
C GLY A 204 -18.33 4.15 18.00
N ALA A 205 -19.04 3.11 17.55
CA ALA A 205 -19.78 2.22 18.45
C ALA A 205 -18.87 1.49 19.44
N VAL A 206 -17.76 0.93 18.95
CA VAL A 206 -16.74 0.26 19.79
C VAL A 206 -16.09 1.24 20.77
N LEU A 207 -15.76 2.45 20.30
CA LEU A 207 -15.18 3.47 21.18
C LEU A 207 -16.17 3.96 22.23
N ALA A 208 -17.43 4.15 21.89
CA ALA A 208 -18.47 4.57 22.85
C ALA A 208 -18.68 3.54 23.99
N GLU A 209 -18.50 2.24 23.70
CA GLU A 209 -18.59 1.18 24.71
C GLU A 209 -17.44 1.23 25.71
N HIS A 210 -16.21 1.44 25.22
CA HIS A 210 -15.00 1.37 26.04
C HIS A 210 -14.50 2.73 26.55
N PHE A 211 -14.87 3.82 25.86
CA PHE A 211 -14.46 5.19 26.12
C PHE A 211 -15.69 6.13 25.96
N PRO A 212 -16.72 6.03 26.83
CA PRO A 212 -17.88 6.89 26.75
C PRO A 212 -17.49 8.35 26.92
N ARG A 213 -18.27 9.24 26.29
CA ARG A 213 -18.02 10.68 26.34
C ARG A 213 -18.15 11.21 27.77
N GLY A 214 -17.10 11.89 28.26
CA GLY A 214 -17.08 12.61 29.52
C GLY A 214 -17.76 13.99 29.41
N SER A 215 -17.96 14.64 30.55
CA SER A 215 -18.56 16.00 30.61
C SER A 215 -17.65 17.10 30.00
N GLU A 216 -16.35 16.87 30.00
CA GLU A 216 -15.35 17.75 29.40
C GLU A 216 -14.59 16.95 28.35
N ASN A 217 -15.02 17.05 27.09
CA ASN A 217 -14.33 16.42 25.94
C ASN A 217 -14.23 17.44 24.81
N PRO A 218 -13.15 18.27 24.77
CA PRO A 218 -12.90 19.15 23.65
C PRO A 218 -12.58 18.32 22.41
N ASN A 219 -13.06 18.76 21.25
CA ASN A 219 -12.64 18.19 19.97
C ASN A 219 -11.17 18.64 19.71
N GLU A 220 -10.24 17.70 19.77
CA GLU A 220 -8.80 17.98 19.70
C GLU A 220 -8.23 17.79 18.28
N LEU A 221 -8.92 17.01 17.44
CA LEU A 221 -8.50 16.68 16.09
C LEU A 221 -9.55 17.07 15.04
N PRO A 222 -9.16 17.31 13.80
CA PRO A 222 -10.12 17.70 12.76
C PRO A 222 -10.95 16.51 12.28
N ASP A 223 -12.27 16.63 12.31
CA ASP A 223 -13.24 15.62 11.85
C ASP A 223 -13.21 15.39 10.33
N ARG A 224 -12.54 16.27 9.58
CA ARG A 224 -12.50 16.20 8.12
C ARG A 224 -11.63 15.07 7.62
N LEU A 225 -12.05 14.45 6.51
CA LEU A 225 -11.21 13.52 5.76
C LEU A 225 -9.95 14.23 5.23
N ILE A 226 -8.79 13.69 5.54
CA ILE A 226 -7.48 14.17 5.07
C ILE A 226 -7.09 13.38 3.83
N GLU A 227 -6.81 14.07 2.71
CA GLU A 227 -6.31 13.47 1.48
C GLU A 227 -4.81 13.79 1.31
N ILE A 228 -4.01 12.74 0.96
CA ILE A 228 -2.55 12.84 0.77
C ILE A 228 -2.04 12.07 -0.46
#